data_64098fdc10435a327ad22cffc6f0c0b6
#
_entry.id   64098fdc10435a327ad22cffc6f0c0b6
#
_cell.length_a   1.000
_cell.length_b   1.000
_cell.length_c   1.000
_cell.angle_alpha   90.00
_cell.angle_beta   90.00
_cell.angle_gamma   90.00
#
_symmetry.space_group_name_H-M   'P 1'
#
loop_
_entity.id
_entity.type
_entity.pdbx_description
1 polymer ?
#
loop_
_entity_poly.entity_id
_entity_poly.type
_entity_poly.pdbx_seq_one_letter_code
_entity_poly.pdbx_strand_id
1 'polypeptide(L)'
;WKHEYSVNIDVDQLPIITNDKHLGLAYGEASPEVFQTIKMVATEEGVVLDPVYSGKAFHGMLEEIKLGRYDHEKDIVFVHTGGIFGLLAQQEQLQL
;
A
#
# COMPACT_ATOMS: atom_id res chain seq x y z
N TRP A 1 -19.27 -15.21 3.03
CA TRP A 1 -19.39 -14.92 4.48
C TRP A 1 -20.82 -15.06 4.97
N LYS A 2 -21.80 -14.38 4.36
CA LYS A 2 -23.21 -14.50 4.75
C LYS A 2 -23.72 -15.95 4.79
N HIS A 3 -23.31 -16.76 3.81
CA HIS A 3 -23.78 -18.15 3.67
C HIS A 3 -23.06 -19.12 4.60
N GLU A 4 -21.75 -18.93 4.85
CA GLU A 4 -20.95 -19.83 5.68
C GLU A 4 -21.04 -19.53 7.18
N TYR A 5 -21.10 -18.25 7.54
CA TYR A 5 -20.99 -17.81 8.93
C TYR A 5 -22.27 -17.20 9.48
N SER A 6 -23.37 -17.24 8.73
CA SER A 6 -24.66 -16.64 9.11
C SER A 6 -24.56 -15.18 9.57
N VAL A 7 -23.64 -14.41 8.96
CA VAL A 7 -23.40 -13.03 9.29
C VAL A 7 -24.38 -12.13 8.55
N ASN A 8 -25.13 -11.31 9.27
CA ASN A 8 -26.05 -10.35 8.68
C ASN A 8 -25.33 -9.02 8.41
N ILE A 9 -24.50 -9.00 7.37
CA ILE A 9 -23.81 -7.80 6.90
C ILE A 9 -24.41 -7.37 5.57
N ASP A 10 -24.87 -6.11 5.51
CA ASP A 10 -25.21 -5.46 4.26
C ASP A 10 -23.94 -4.91 3.63
N VAL A 11 -23.45 -5.56 2.57
CA VAL A 11 -22.19 -5.20 1.91
C VAL A 11 -22.27 -3.80 1.31
N ASP A 12 -23.44 -3.38 0.86
CA ASP A 12 -23.64 -2.05 0.24
C ASP A 12 -23.55 -0.90 1.26
N GLN A 13 -23.67 -1.22 2.54
CA GLN A 13 -23.53 -0.24 3.63
C GLN A 13 -22.12 -0.17 4.23
N LEU A 14 -21.20 -1.03 3.79
CA LEU A 14 -19.82 -0.97 4.25
C LEU A 14 -19.13 0.29 3.70
N PRO A 15 -18.42 1.07 4.54
CA PRO A 15 -17.70 2.26 4.10
C PRO A 15 -16.41 1.90 3.36
N ILE A 16 -16.54 1.22 2.21
CA ILE A 16 -15.41 0.82 1.38
C ILE A 16 -15.17 1.93 0.36
N ILE A 17 -13.98 2.52 0.42
CA ILE A 17 -13.53 3.54 -0.53
C ILE A 17 -12.37 2.96 -1.33
N THR A 18 -12.47 2.99 -2.65
CA THR A 18 -11.38 2.59 -3.55
C THR A 18 -10.63 3.82 -4.04
N ASN A 19 -9.29 3.71 -4.08
CA ASN A 19 -8.42 4.74 -4.63
C ASN A 19 -7.47 4.09 -5.64
N ASP A 20 -7.63 4.42 -6.91
CA ASP A 20 -6.82 3.89 -8.02
C ASP A 20 -5.79 4.89 -8.57
N LYS A 21 -5.65 6.06 -7.93
CA LYS A 21 -4.75 7.14 -8.39
C LYS A 21 -3.26 6.80 -8.27
N HIS A 22 -2.91 5.81 -7.46
CA HIS A 22 -1.53 5.45 -7.15
C HIS A 22 -1.10 4.10 -7.75
N LEU A 23 -1.76 3.63 -8.80
CA LEU A 23 -1.44 2.37 -9.49
C LEU A 23 -0.07 2.40 -10.17
N GLY A 24 0.41 3.58 -10.55
CA GLY A 24 1.65 3.75 -11.30
C GLY A 24 1.48 3.49 -12.80
N LEU A 25 2.62 3.28 -13.48
CA LEU A 25 2.66 3.17 -14.96
C LEU A 25 2.08 1.86 -15.48
N ALA A 26 2.42 0.73 -14.82
CA ALA A 26 1.97 -0.60 -15.22
C ALA A 26 2.10 -1.60 -14.07
N TYR A 27 1.52 -2.79 -14.26
CA TYR A 27 1.71 -3.91 -13.35
C TYR A 27 3.20 -4.30 -13.26
N GLY A 28 3.68 -4.45 -12.04
CA GLY A 28 5.07 -4.80 -11.79
C GLY A 28 6.08 -3.66 -11.97
N GLU A 29 5.67 -2.50 -12.50
CA GLU A 29 6.53 -1.32 -12.62
C GLU A 29 6.29 -0.35 -11.47
N ALA A 30 7.38 0.07 -10.83
CA ALA A 30 7.33 1.07 -9.77
C ALA A 30 8.16 2.29 -10.18
N SER A 31 7.68 3.48 -9.80
CA SER A 31 8.41 4.72 -10.02
C SER A 31 9.60 4.85 -9.05
N PRO A 32 10.59 5.69 -9.35
CA PRO A 32 11.69 5.98 -8.42
C PRO A 32 11.23 6.43 -7.04
N GLU A 33 10.15 7.17 -6.96
CA GLU A 33 9.56 7.66 -5.70
C GLU A 33 9.05 6.50 -4.84
N VAL A 34 8.46 5.47 -5.46
CA VAL A 34 8.03 4.26 -4.75
C VAL A 34 9.24 3.51 -4.19
N PHE A 35 10.33 3.38 -4.95
CA PHE A 35 11.57 2.76 -4.45
C PHE A 35 12.19 3.56 -3.29
N GLN A 36 12.17 4.87 -3.36
CA GLN A 36 12.60 5.73 -2.24
C GLN A 36 11.75 5.50 -1.00
N THR A 37 10.45 5.38 -1.15
CA THR A 37 9.53 5.06 -0.05
C THR A 37 9.85 3.69 0.55
N ILE A 38 10.04 2.66 -0.27
CA ILE A 38 10.42 1.31 0.19
C ILE A 38 11.71 1.37 1.02
N LYS A 39 12.72 2.07 0.51
CA LYS A 39 14.01 2.23 1.20
C LYS A 39 13.88 2.99 2.51
N MET A 40 13.12 4.07 2.52
CA MET A 40 12.86 4.87 3.72
C MET A 40 12.18 4.03 4.81
N VAL A 41 11.11 3.33 4.48
CA VAL A 41 10.36 2.49 5.43
C VAL A 41 11.24 1.36 5.97
N ALA A 42 12.03 0.71 5.12
CA ALA A 42 12.96 -0.32 5.55
C ALA A 42 14.03 0.23 6.52
N THR A 43 14.55 1.41 6.23
CA THR A 43 15.61 2.04 7.05
C THR A 43 15.09 2.52 8.40
N GLU A 44 13.91 3.15 8.43
CA GLU A 44 13.39 3.80 9.64
C GLU A 44 12.57 2.86 10.51
N GLU A 45 11.82 1.94 9.90
CA GLU A 45 10.87 1.08 10.60
C GLU A 45 11.25 -0.41 10.58
N GLY A 46 12.26 -0.81 9.80
CA GLY A 46 12.62 -2.21 9.64
C GLY A 46 11.56 -3.05 8.91
N VAL A 47 10.66 -2.41 8.18
CA VAL A 47 9.59 -3.07 7.43
C VAL A 47 9.92 -3.09 5.95
N VAL A 48 9.87 -4.26 5.35
CA VAL A 48 10.21 -4.45 3.93
C VAL A 48 8.95 -4.49 3.07
N LEU A 49 8.76 -3.48 2.24
CA LEU A 49 7.69 -3.38 1.26
C LEU A 49 8.16 -3.88 -0.11
N ASP A 50 7.22 -4.30 -0.96
CA ASP A 50 7.52 -4.72 -2.33
C ASP A 50 7.16 -3.60 -3.34
N PRO A 51 7.77 -3.59 -4.54
CA PRO A 51 7.49 -2.55 -5.53
C PRO A 51 6.21 -2.78 -6.34
N VAL A 52 5.61 -3.96 -6.27
CA VAL A 52 4.42 -4.30 -7.07
C VAL A 52 3.13 -3.81 -6.39
N TYR A 53 2.98 -4.09 -5.10
CA TYR A 53 1.74 -3.83 -4.35
C TYR A 53 1.96 -2.94 -3.13
N SER A 54 2.62 -3.46 -2.09
CA SER A 54 2.68 -2.80 -0.79
C SER A 54 3.44 -1.48 -0.82
N GLY A 55 4.50 -1.38 -1.61
CA GLY A 55 5.25 -0.13 -1.78
C GLY A 55 4.44 0.97 -2.45
N LYS A 56 3.70 0.62 -3.53
CA LYS A 56 2.80 1.56 -4.20
C LYS A 56 1.66 2.02 -3.28
N ALA A 57 1.04 1.07 -2.58
CA ALA A 57 -0.04 1.38 -1.65
C ALA A 57 0.43 2.26 -0.50
N PHE A 58 1.60 1.97 0.08
CA PHE A 58 2.16 2.76 1.17
C PHE A 58 2.55 4.17 0.69
N HIS A 59 3.21 4.26 -0.47
CA HIS A 59 3.53 5.54 -1.09
C HIS A 59 2.26 6.36 -1.34
N GLY A 60 1.23 5.76 -1.92
CA GLY A 60 -0.07 6.40 -2.13
C GLY A 60 -0.72 6.87 -0.84
N MET A 61 -0.66 6.08 0.23
CA MET A 61 -1.14 6.49 1.55
C MET A 61 -0.40 7.74 2.06
N LEU A 62 0.93 7.80 1.93
CA LEU A 62 1.71 8.97 2.32
C LEU A 62 1.33 10.23 1.52
N GLU A 63 1.10 10.08 0.21
CA GLU A 63 0.66 11.19 -0.63
C GLU A 63 -0.73 11.70 -0.22
N GLU A 64 -1.67 10.80 0.08
CA GLU A 64 -3.00 11.18 0.57
C GLU A 64 -2.94 11.85 1.95
N ILE A 65 -2.03 11.43 2.83
CA ILE A 65 -1.77 12.10 4.11
C ILE A 65 -1.25 13.51 3.88
N LYS A 66 -0.28 13.70 2.98
CA LYS A 66 0.26 15.02 2.63
C LYS A 66 -0.81 15.97 2.07
N LEU A 67 -1.78 15.44 1.35
CA LEU A 67 -2.91 16.20 0.82
C LEU A 67 -3.97 16.54 1.88
N GLY A 68 -3.79 16.10 3.12
CA GLY A 68 -4.72 16.36 4.21
C GLY A 68 -6.00 15.53 4.19
N ARG A 69 -6.03 14.44 3.39
CA ARG A 69 -7.25 13.64 3.24
C ARG A 69 -7.65 12.87 4.47
N TYR A 70 -6.70 12.64 5.38
CA TYR A 70 -6.90 11.91 6.63
C TYR A 70 -6.71 12.77 7.88
N ASP A 71 -6.72 14.12 7.74
CA ASP A 71 -6.45 15.04 8.85
C ASP A 71 -7.45 14.91 10.01
N HIS A 72 -8.65 14.40 9.75
CA HIS A 72 -9.68 14.16 10.76
C HIS A 72 -9.64 12.76 11.40
N GLU A 73 -8.75 11.90 10.91
CA GLU A 73 -8.56 10.55 11.45
C GLU A 73 -7.50 10.55 12.54
N LYS A 74 -7.76 9.83 13.62
CA LYS A 74 -6.80 9.69 14.73
C LYS A 74 -5.73 8.68 14.43
N ASP A 75 -6.11 7.58 13.83
CA ASP A 75 -5.27 6.44 13.57
C ASP A 75 -5.41 6.00 12.11
N ILE A 76 -4.29 5.66 11.49
CA ILE A 76 -4.24 5.09 10.15
C ILE A 76 -3.54 3.74 10.27
N VAL A 77 -4.23 2.68 9.85
CA VAL A 77 -3.70 1.31 9.86
C VAL A 77 -3.37 0.90 8.43
N PHE A 78 -2.13 0.55 8.20
CA PHE A 78 -1.68 -0.03 6.94
C PHE A 78 -1.59 -1.55 7.06
N VAL A 79 -2.29 -2.28 6.20
CA VAL A 79 -2.25 -3.75 6.18
C VAL A 79 -1.20 -4.21 5.19
N HIS A 80 -0.10 -4.78 5.68
CA HIS A 80 0.97 -5.34 4.85
C HIS A 80 0.57 -6.74 4.36
N THR A 81 0.42 -6.89 3.05
CA THR A 81 -0.08 -8.12 2.42
C THR A 81 1.03 -9.03 1.87
N GLY A 82 2.30 -8.75 2.15
CA GLY A 82 3.43 -9.53 1.66
C GLY A 82 4.05 -8.96 0.37
N GLY A 83 4.58 -9.83 -0.49
CA GLY A 83 5.09 -9.45 -1.81
C GLY A 83 6.61 -9.37 -1.93
N ILE A 84 7.38 -9.90 -0.97
CA ILE A 84 8.86 -9.80 -0.94
C ILE A 84 9.53 -10.35 -2.20
N PHE A 85 8.93 -11.34 -2.85
CA PHE A 85 9.49 -11.88 -4.09
C PHE A 85 9.52 -10.86 -5.23
N GLY A 86 8.57 -9.94 -5.27
CA GLY A 86 8.57 -8.81 -6.22
C GLY A 86 9.75 -7.87 -5.98
N LEU A 87 10.17 -7.70 -4.74
CA LEU A 87 11.34 -6.92 -4.40
C LEU A 87 12.63 -7.57 -4.90
N LEU A 88 12.77 -8.87 -4.70
CA LEU A 88 13.96 -9.63 -5.16
C LEU A 88 14.10 -9.61 -6.69
N ALA A 89 12.98 -9.64 -7.41
CA ALA A 89 12.99 -9.55 -8.87
C ALA A 89 13.45 -8.17 -9.40
N GLN A 90 13.39 -7.14 -8.59
CA GLN A 90 13.71 -5.75 -8.95
C GLN A 90 14.82 -5.15 -8.08
N GLN A 91 15.66 -5.99 -7.49
CA GLN A 91 16.71 -5.58 -6.54
C GLN A 91 17.68 -4.54 -7.10
N GLU A 92 17.98 -4.58 -8.40
CA GLU A 92 18.89 -3.62 -9.04
C GLU A 92 18.37 -2.19 -8.99
N GLN A 93 17.06 -2.00 -8.97
CA GLN A 93 16.42 -0.68 -8.92
C GLN A 93 16.43 -0.08 -7.51
N LEU A 94 16.66 -0.90 -6.49
CA LEU A 94 16.77 -0.41 -5.12
C LEU A 94 18.05 0.39 -4.85
N GLN A 95 19.09 0.16 -5.63
CA GLN A 95 20.40 0.84 -5.50
C GLN A 95 20.89 0.87 -4.03
N LEU A 96 20.89 -0.30 -3.43
CA LEU A 96 21.40 -0.45 -2.06
C LEU A 96 22.93 -0.25 -1.99
#